data_5606c57e3d35ad5c8d7f1d8611403c06
#
_entry.id   5606c57e3d35ad5c8d7f1d8611403c06
#
_cell.length_a   1.000
_cell.length_b   1.000
_cell.length_c   1.000
_cell.angle_alpha   90.00
_cell.angle_beta   90.00
_cell.angle_gamma   90.00
#
_symmetry.space_group_name_H-M   'P 1'
#
loop_
_entity.id
_entity.type
_entity.pdbx_description
1 polymer ?
#
loop_
_entity_poly.entity_id
_entity_poly.type
_entity_poly.pdbx_seq_one_letter_code
_entity_poly.pdbx_strand_id
1 'polypeptide(L)'
;MREFRLGCVGLGGRGRGMMEWVSNGIDNIKAVAACDNDPDKFYKPFDEGNRLAPSFQELFPGVQYFRDYDEMLEKADLDIVMVETPANCHTEFCVKALARNIHVYSDIPSVASLPEAEALWKAGQSSEAMLMTGATTCGWGFVHAMQDLYKQGLLGKAVYMEAEYIHDCRCLWERTPWRKPSAEKPGYPITYCTHSLGPLLSILEEDLKTVCCVSTGSLTTGVPGGNDVMCALYQTPSGVTIRHTNSFINCAPAGHSYRVFGTEGCFERLYARGQDKGHTRFRSEKLYAATNMTELDVDEKPLNVDKWTCDQQAINAGHGGADGYLWHIFMEALRKGEKTAPIGIREGLRMTLPGLYAAESAKQNGKVLPIRYPWDKDWTTSF
;
A
#
# COMPACT_ATOMS: atom_id res chain seq x y z
N MET A 1 3.92 -4.71 29.76
CA MET A 1 4.02 -5.33 28.41
C MET A 1 5.42 -5.06 27.88
N ARG A 2 5.96 -5.93 27.03
CA ARG A 2 7.28 -5.73 26.40
C ARG A 2 7.25 -4.45 25.53
N GLU A 3 8.26 -3.61 25.64
CA GLU A 3 8.48 -2.47 24.76
C GLU A 3 9.24 -2.93 23.51
N PHE A 4 8.77 -2.59 22.31
CA PHE A 4 9.41 -2.89 21.04
C PHE A 4 10.29 -1.73 20.60
N ARG A 5 11.52 -2.03 20.19
CA ARG A 5 12.52 -1.07 19.74
C ARG A 5 12.41 -0.91 18.22
N LEU A 6 12.06 0.29 17.78
CA LEU A 6 11.80 0.63 16.40
C LEU A 6 12.99 1.36 15.78
N GLY A 7 13.45 0.87 14.63
CA GLY A 7 14.32 1.57 13.71
C GLY A 7 13.55 2.04 12.48
N CYS A 8 13.95 3.16 11.87
CA CYS A 8 13.42 3.64 10.59
C CYS A 8 14.53 3.77 9.57
N VAL A 9 14.31 3.28 8.34
CA VAL A 9 15.18 3.54 7.18
C VAL A 9 14.42 4.34 6.14
N GLY A 10 15.02 5.47 5.72
CA GLY A 10 14.40 6.48 4.86
C GLY A 10 13.71 7.58 5.67
N LEU A 11 14.39 8.72 5.85
CA LEU A 11 13.93 9.85 6.66
C LEU A 11 13.33 10.97 5.80
N GLY A 12 12.77 10.62 4.65
CA GLY A 12 11.95 11.52 3.83
C GLY A 12 10.65 11.91 4.53
N GLY A 13 9.80 12.70 3.86
CA GLY A 13 8.54 13.19 4.46
C GLY A 13 7.65 12.08 5.02
N ARG A 14 7.57 10.93 4.31
CA ARG A 14 6.77 9.79 4.78
C ARG A 14 7.38 9.13 6.01
N GLY A 15 8.66 8.74 5.97
CA GLY A 15 9.31 8.06 7.08
C GLY A 15 9.35 8.91 8.35
N ARG A 16 9.60 10.21 8.18
CA ARG A 16 9.55 11.17 9.28
C ARG A 16 8.16 11.23 9.92
N GLY A 17 7.12 11.46 9.12
CA GLY A 17 5.75 11.57 9.62
C GLY A 17 5.25 10.27 10.26
N MET A 18 5.58 9.12 9.66
CA MET A 18 5.23 7.82 10.23
C MET A 18 5.95 7.56 11.55
N MET A 19 7.25 7.86 11.64
CA MET A 19 8.01 7.67 12.88
C MET A 19 7.45 8.52 14.02
N GLU A 20 7.15 9.79 13.73
CA GLU A 20 6.54 10.71 14.70
C GLU A 20 5.20 10.18 15.19
N TRP A 21 4.36 9.77 14.24
CA TRP A 21 3.05 9.27 14.57
C TRP A 21 3.10 7.95 15.34
N VAL A 22 3.88 6.96 14.89
CA VAL A 22 4.01 5.64 15.55
C VAL A 22 4.55 5.78 16.96
N SER A 23 5.58 6.62 17.16
CA SER A 23 6.20 6.81 18.47
C SER A 23 5.29 7.50 19.49
N ASN A 24 4.33 8.31 19.01
CA ASN A 24 3.40 9.05 19.87
C ASN A 24 2.04 8.39 20.01
N GLY A 25 1.63 7.59 19.03
CA GLY A 25 0.28 7.03 18.95
C GLY A 25 0.17 5.51 19.16
N ILE A 26 1.28 4.78 19.23
CA ILE A 26 1.28 3.34 19.44
C ILE A 26 1.95 2.99 20.77
N ASP A 27 1.21 2.33 21.64
CA ASP A 27 1.72 1.89 22.94
C ASP A 27 2.82 0.84 22.80
N ASN A 28 3.81 0.94 23.70
CA ASN A 28 4.92 0.00 23.82
C ASN A 28 5.82 -0.08 22.56
N ILE A 29 5.97 1.03 21.86
CA ILE A 29 6.99 1.23 20.83
C ILE A 29 7.91 2.36 21.24
N LYS A 30 9.21 2.14 21.09
CA LYS A 30 10.24 3.15 21.31
C LYS A 30 11.10 3.30 20.07
N ALA A 31 11.16 4.51 19.54
CA ALA A 31 12.13 4.88 18.50
C ALA A 31 13.55 4.83 19.09
N VAL A 32 14.43 4.04 18.49
CA VAL A 32 15.82 3.88 18.98
C VAL A 32 16.88 4.16 17.91
N ALA A 33 16.55 3.96 16.62
CA ALA A 33 17.48 4.13 15.51
C ALA A 33 16.81 4.75 14.27
N ALA A 34 17.59 5.48 13.50
CA ALA A 34 17.18 6.07 12.22
C ALA A 34 18.33 5.99 11.21
N CYS A 35 18.01 5.63 9.97
CA CYS A 35 18.98 5.48 8.90
C CYS A 35 18.56 6.24 7.65
N ASP A 36 19.45 7.06 7.12
CA ASP A 36 19.36 7.68 5.80
C ASP A 36 20.78 7.93 5.27
N ASN A 37 21.01 7.75 3.98
CA ASN A 37 22.32 8.03 3.36
C ASN A 37 22.61 9.52 3.23
N ASP A 38 21.59 10.37 3.36
CA ASP A 38 21.68 11.84 3.43
C ASP A 38 21.55 12.32 4.88
N PRO A 39 22.66 12.71 5.55
CA PRO A 39 22.64 13.16 6.93
C PRO A 39 21.78 14.43 7.14
N ASP A 40 21.56 15.21 6.09
CA ASP A 40 20.74 16.41 6.17
C ASP A 40 19.29 16.07 6.53
N LYS A 41 18.80 14.87 6.17
CA LYS A 41 17.48 14.38 6.56
C LYS A 41 17.31 14.21 8.06
N PHE A 42 18.40 13.95 8.77
CA PHE A 42 18.38 13.78 10.22
C PHE A 42 18.66 15.09 10.97
N TYR A 43 19.69 15.86 10.51
CA TYR A 43 20.21 16.99 11.27
C TYR A 43 19.59 18.34 10.91
N LYS A 44 19.01 18.50 9.71
CA LYS A 44 18.47 19.77 9.26
C LYS A 44 16.94 19.82 9.41
N PRO A 45 16.38 21.04 9.64
CA PRO A 45 14.95 21.27 9.54
C PRO A 45 14.38 20.75 8.22
N PHE A 46 13.18 20.18 8.28
CA PHE A 46 12.54 19.58 7.12
C PHE A 46 11.66 20.62 6.40
N ASP A 47 11.89 20.81 5.11
CA ASP A 47 11.08 21.70 4.28
C ASP A 47 9.79 20.98 3.82
N GLU A 48 8.65 21.42 4.39
CA GLU A 48 7.32 21.00 3.98
C GLU A 48 6.77 21.81 2.80
N GLY A 49 7.56 22.77 2.30
CA GLY A 49 7.25 23.64 1.16
C GLY A 49 6.52 24.92 1.53
N ASN A 50 5.81 24.97 2.63
CA ASN A 50 5.16 26.18 3.17
C ASN A 50 5.65 26.54 4.58
N ARG A 51 6.36 25.63 5.23
CA ARG A 51 7.01 25.84 6.53
C ARG A 51 8.23 24.93 6.71
N LEU A 52 9.14 25.33 7.60
CA LEU A 52 10.19 24.47 8.10
C LEU A 52 9.70 23.74 9.37
N ALA A 53 9.66 22.41 9.31
CA ALA A 53 9.43 21.59 10.48
C ALA A 53 10.76 21.33 11.22
N PRO A 54 10.75 21.00 12.54
CA PRO A 54 11.95 20.67 13.29
C PRO A 54 12.79 19.58 12.60
N SER A 55 14.07 19.46 12.84
CA SER A 55 14.89 18.36 12.35
C SER A 55 14.43 17.02 12.94
N PHE A 56 14.82 15.89 12.32
CA PHE A 56 14.51 14.57 12.88
C PHE A 56 15.16 14.42 14.27
N GLN A 57 16.38 14.92 14.43
CA GLN A 57 17.10 14.91 15.72
C GLN A 57 16.35 15.66 16.82
N GLU A 58 15.75 16.80 16.49
CA GLU A 58 14.97 17.60 17.46
C GLU A 58 13.68 16.90 17.87
N LEU A 59 13.02 16.18 16.94
CA LEU A 59 11.82 15.39 17.25
C LEU A 59 12.16 14.14 18.09
N PHE A 60 13.32 13.54 17.84
CA PHE A 60 13.75 12.28 18.46
C PHE A 60 15.15 12.39 19.05
N PRO A 61 15.35 13.16 20.14
CA PRO A 61 16.69 13.45 20.68
C PRO A 61 17.41 12.22 21.22
N GLY A 62 16.72 11.10 21.46
CA GLY A 62 17.31 9.85 21.93
C GLY A 62 17.57 8.80 20.85
N VAL A 63 17.27 9.12 19.58
CA VAL A 63 17.43 8.18 18.47
C VAL A 63 18.86 8.25 17.92
N GLN A 64 19.49 7.08 17.76
CA GLN A 64 20.80 6.96 17.16
C GLN A 64 20.69 7.05 15.63
N TYR A 65 21.48 7.92 15.01
CA TYR A 65 21.56 8.06 13.57
C TYR A 65 22.62 7.14 12.98
N PHE A 66 22.29 6.53 11.86
CA PHE A 66 23.17 5.71 11.03
C PHE A 66 23.09 6.19 9.57
N ARG A 67 24.26 6.25 8.93
CA ARG A 67 24.31 6.52 7.49
C ARG A 67 24.21 5.24 6.66
N ASP A 68 24.62 4.13 7.25
CA ASP A 68 24.63 2.80 6.63
C ASP A 68 23.62 1.90 7.33
N TYR A 69 22.82 1.20 6.53
CA TYR A 69 21.76 0.35 7.06
C TYR A 69 22.28 -0.93 7.70
N ASP A 70 23.32 -1.55 7.13
CA ASP A 70 23.90 -2.76 7.70
C ASP A 70 24.54 -2.45 9.06
N GLU A 71 25.16 -1.27 9.20
CA GLU A 71 25.66 -0.77 10.48
C GLU A 71 24.53 -0.58 11.50
N MET A 72 23.38 -0.03 11.09
CA MET A 72 22.20 0.09 11.97
C MET A 72 21.71 -1.27 12.42
N LEU A 73 21.60 -2.25 11.54
CA LEU A 73 21.15 -3.61 11.87
C LEU A 73 22.12 -4.36 12.79
N GLU A 74 23.40 -4.02 12.76
CA GLU A 74 24.43 -4.65 13.60
C GLU A 74 24.54 -4.01 14.99
N LYS A 75 24.41 -2.70 15.06
CA LYS A 75 24.71 -1.93 16.30
C LYS A 75 23.48 -1.52 17.08
N ALA A 76 22.35 -1.31 16.42
CA ALA A 76 21.10 -0.99 17.09
C ALA A 76 20.38 -2.28 17.46
N ASP A 77 19.95 -2.37 18.70
CA ASP A 77 19.20 -3.51 19.20
C ASP A 77 17.71 -3.32 18.82
N LEU A 78 17.32 -3.90 17.66
CA LEU A 78 16.05 -3.67 17.01
C LEU A 78 15.10 -4.87 17.11
N ASP A 79 13.82 -4.58 17.38
CA ASP A 79 12.73 -5.55 17.28
C ASP A 79 11.97 -5.37 15.95
N ILE A 80 11.83 -4.12 15.49
CA ILE A 80 11.08 -3.76 14.29
C ILE A 80 11.88 -2.75 13.47
N VAL A 81 11.88 -2.90 12.15
CA VAL A 81 12.34 -1.88 11.20
C VAL A 81 11.16 -1.41 10.35
N MET A 82 11.00 -0.10 10.28
CA MET A 82 10.09 0.57 9.35
C MET A 82 10.88 1.00 8.11
N VAL A 83 10.42 0.57 6.92
CA VAL A 83 11.07 0.83 5.63
C VAL A 83 10.24 1.83 4.84
N GLU A 84 10.76 3.06 4.71
CA GLU A 84 10.10 4.23 4.11
C GLU A 84 10.96 4.87 3.00
N THR A 85 11.70 4.05 2.30
CA THR A 85 12.64 4.45 1.24
C THR A 85 11.91 4.58 -0.12
N PRO A 86 12.58 4.97 -1.22
CA PRO A 86 12.02 4.80 -2.56
C PRO A 86 11.70 3.34 -2.86
N ALA A 87 10.57 3.10 -3.53
CA ALA A 87 9.98 1.77 -3.76
C ALA A 87 10.95 0.72 -4.32
N ASN A 88 11.88 1.13 -5.18
CA ASN A 88 12.91 0.26 -5.75
C ASN A 88 14.03 -0.14 -4.77
N CYS A 89 13.96 0.31 -3.54
CA CYS A 89 14.91 -0.04 -2.47
C CYS A 89 14.24 -0.87 -1.35
N HIS A 90 12.90 -0.93 -1.31
CA HIS A 90 12.17 -1.58 -0.21
C HIS A 90 12.63 -3.02 0.00
N THR A 91 12.71 -3.80 -1.05
CA THR A 91 13.04 -5.24 -0.98
C THR A 91 14.40 -5.49 -0.34
N GLU A 92 15.42 -4.72 -0.71
CA GLU A 92 16.77 -4.90 -0.15
C GLU A 92 16.75 -4.73 1.38
N PHE A 93 16.14 -3.65 1.85
CA PHE A 93 16.06 -3.37 3.29
C PHE A 93 15.21 -4.39 4.04
N CYS A 94 14.08 -4.80 3.46
CA CYS A 94 13.22 -5.84 4.04
C CYS A 94 13.94 -7.18 4.16
N VAL A 95 14.62 -7.63 3.11
CA VAL A 95 15.37 -8.90 3.10
C VAL A 95 16.49 -8.92 4.14
N LYS A 96 17.24 -7.82 4.26
CA LYS A 96 18.33 -7.70 5.25
C LYS A 96 17.82 -7.76 6.69
N ALA A 97 16.68 -7.13 6.98
CA ALA A 97 16.06 -7.19 8.32
C ALA A 97 15.51 -8.59 8.62
N LEU A 98 14.76 -9.19 7.68
CA LEU A 98 14.22 -10.54 7.84
C LEU A 98 15.32 -11.59 8.04
N ALA A 99 16.46 -11.47 7.35
CA ALA A 99 17.62 -12.35 7.54
C ALA A 99 18.20 -12.31 8.96
N ARG A 100 17.91 -11.27 9.73
CA ARG A 100 18.31 -11.10 11.14
C ARG A 100 17.16 -11.37 12.12
N ASN A 101 16.04 -11.90 11.62
CA ASN A 101 14.81 -12.10 12.39
C ASN A 101 14.28 -10.82 13.05
N ILE A 102 14.45 -9.68 12.38
CA ILE A 102 13.88 -8.39 12.77
C ILE A 102 12.56 -8.22 12.01
N HIS A 103 11.47 -7.92 12.72
CA HIS A 103 10.18 -7.66 12.12
C HIS A 103 10.21 -6.43 11.23
N VAL A 104 9.40 -6.41 10.17
CA VAL A 104 9.41 -5.32 9.19
C VAL A 104 8.01 -4.74 9.02
N TYR A 105 7.90 -3.42 9.04
CA TYR A 105 6.79 -2.69 8.47
C TYR A 105 7.30 -2.00 7.19
N SER A 106 6.83 -2.41 6.02
CA SER A 106 7.27 -1.84 4.74
C SER A 106 6.17 -1.01 4.11
N ASP A 107 6.48 0.23 3.74
CA ASP A 107 5.59 0.99 2.86
C ASP A 107 5.48 0.31 1.48
N ILE A 108 4.53 0.74 0.67
CA ILE A 108 4.22 0.12 -0.62
C ILE A 108 4.84 0.87 -1.81
N PRO A 109 5.02 0.17 -2.92
CA PRO A 109 4.90 -1.27 -3.17
C PRO A 109 6.04 -2.06 -2.51
N SER A 110 5.77 -3.27 -2.08
CA SER A 110 6.77 -4.10 -1.39
C SER A 110 7.91 -4.53 -2.30
N VAL A 111 7.68 -4.59 -3.60
CA VAL A 111 8.66 -4.98 -4.64
C VAL A 111 8.45 -4.14 -5.89
N ALA A 112 9.52 -3.96 -6.69
CA ALA A 112 9.49 -3.23 -7.95
C ALA A 112 9.84 -4.12 -9.17
N SER A 113 10.16 -5.40 -8.94
CA SER A 113 10.51 -6.36 -9.99
C SER A 113 10.21 -7.81 -9.58
N LEU A 114 10.19 -8.73 -10.57
CA LEU A 114 9.97 -10.16 -10.29
C LEU A 114 11.14 -10.79 -9.51
N PRO A 115 12.44 -10.49 -9.79
CA PRO A 115 13.52 -10.94 -8.94
C PRO A 115 13.40 -10.50 -7.47
N GLU A 116 12.97 -9.27 -7.24
CA GLU A 116 12.72 -8.78 -5.89
C GLU A 116 11.57 -9.53 -5.19
N ALA A 117 10.51 -9.87 -5.93
CA ALA A 117 9.42 -10.67 -5.39
C ALA A 117 9.88 -12.06 -4.95
N GLU A 118 10.75 -12.70 -5.73
CA GLU A 118 11.37 -13.97 -5.36
C GLU A 118 12.25 -13.84 -4.13
N ALA A 119 13.08 -12.81 -4.08
CA ALA A 119 14.00 -12.55 -2.96
C ALA A 119 13.22 -12.32 -1.66
N LEU A 120 12.18 -11.47 -1.71
CA LEU A 120 11.34 -11.17 -0.55
C LEU A 120 10.57 -12.40 -0.08
N TRP A 121 10.00 -13.18 -1.02
CA TRP A 121 9.30 -14.42 -0.71
C TRP A 121 10.22 -15.43 -0.01
N LYS A 122 11.42 -15.68 -0.56
CA LYS A 122 12.41 -16.59 0.04
C LYS A 122 12.87 -16.11 1.43
N ALA A 123 13.11 -14.81 1.59
CA ALA A 123 13.49 -14.24 2.88
C ALA A 123 12.39 -14.46 3.94
N GLY A 124 11.11 -14.24 3.57
CA GLY A 124 9.99 -14.51 4.46
C GLY A 124 9.81 -15.97 4.85
N GLN A 125 10.12 -16.92 3.93
CA GLN A 125 10.06 -18.36 4.22
C GLN A 125 11.19 -18.81 5.17
N SER A 126 12.30 -18.07 5.21
CA SER A 126 13.49 -18.42 6.01
C SER A 126 13.56 -17.68 7.33
N SER A 127 12.71 -16.68 7.55
CA SER A 127 12.72 -15.84 8.75
C SER A 127 11.63 -16.27 9.75
N GLU A 128 11.94 -16.13 11.03
CA GLU A 128 10.93 -16.22 12.10
C GLU A 128 10.21 -14.89 12.33
N ALA A 129 10.74 -13.79 11.77
CA ALA A 129 10.12 -12.48 11.83
C ALA A 129 9.05 -12.34 10.75
N MET A 130 8.05 -11.51 11.02
CA MET A 130 7.01 -11.20 10.04
C MET A 130 7.26 -9.85 9.35
N LEU A 131 6.78 -9.72 8.13
CA LEU A 131 6.69 -8.45 7.41
C LEU A 131 5.22 -8.05 7.29
N MET A 132 4.90 -6.82 7.69
CA MET A 132 3.63 -6.15 7.45
C MET A 132 3.75 -5.22 6.23
N THR A 133 2.89 -5.39 5.26
CA THR A 133 2.77 -4.50 4.11
C THR A 133 1.88 -3.31 4.46
N GLY A 134 2.38 -2.09 4.33
CA GLY A 134 1.70 -0.83 4.62
C GLY A 134 0.64 -0.46 3.58
N ALA A 135 -0.26 -1.39 3.25
CA ALA A 135 -1.34 -1.21 2.27
C ALA A 135 -2.48 -0.37 2.87
N THR A 136 -2.25 0.92 3.06
CA THR A 136 -3.12 1.84 3.81
C THR A 136 -4.58 1.81 3.39
N THR A 137 -4.86 1.68 2.11
CA THR A 137 -6.26 1.62 1.63
C THR A 137 -7.04 0.43 2.17
N CYS A 138 -6.36 -0.66 2.56
CA CYS A 138 -7.01 -1.80 3.21
C CYS A 138 -7.48 -1.48 4.64
N GLY A 139 -6.99 -0.39 5.24
CA GLY A 139 -7.42 0.08 6.56
C GLY A 139 -8.60 1.03 6.55
N TRP A 140 -9.15 1.40 5.40
CA TRP A 140 -10.25 2.35 5.34
C TRP A 140 -11.61 1.74 5.70
N GLY A 141 -12.48 2.55 6.33
CA GLY A 141 -13.79 2.12 6.81
C GLY A 141 -14.69 1.53 5.74
N PHE A 142 -14.68 2.09 4.53
CA PHE A 142 -15.47 1.53 3.43
C PHE A 142 -14.97 0.14 2.98
N VAL A 143 -13.68 -0.14 3.12
CA VAL A 143 -13.13 -1.47 2.83
C VAL A 143 -13.60 -2.48 3.86
N HIS A 144 -13.59 -2.10 5.13
CA HIS A 144 -14.14 -2.94 6.20
C HIS A 144 -15.64 -3.19 6.02
N ALA A 145 -16.40 -2.17 5.62
CA ALA A 145 -17.81 -2.33 5.31
C ALA A 145 -18.03 -3.29 4.14
N MET A 146 -17.23 -3.17 3.07
CA MET A 146 -17.26 -4.09 1.93
C MET A 146 -16.96 -5.53 2.36
N GLN A 147 -15.92 -5.72 3.16
CA GLN A 147 -15.53 -7.05 3.69
C GLN A 147 -16.66 -7.65 4.54
N ASP A 148 -17.27 -6.86 5.41
CA ASP A 148 -18.36 -7.31 6.28
C ASP A 148 -19.60 -7.70 5.47
N LEU A 149 -20.00 -6.89 4.50
CA LEU A 149 -21.12 -7.20 3.61
C LEU A 149 -20.86 -8.47 2.79
N TYR A 150 -19.63 -8.63 2.29
CA TYR A 150 -19.24 -9.82 1.54
C TYR A 150 -19.23 -11.07 2.42
N LYS A 151 -18.64 -10.99 3.60
CA LYS A 151 -18.60 -12.07 4.60
C LYS A 151 -19.99 -12.51 5.07
N GLN A 152 -20.94 -11.57 5.19
CA GLN A 152 -22.33 -11.88 5.48
C GLN A 152 -23.10 -12.49 4.30
N GLY A 153 -22.46 -12.60 3.13
CA GLY A 153 -23.05 -13.13 1.89
C GLY A 153 -24.09 -12.18 1.27
N LEU A 154 -24.12 -10.92 1.69
CA LEU A 154 -25.07 -9.93 1.17
C LEU A 154 -24.78 -9.49 -0.26
N LEU A 155 -23.56 -9.64 -0.70
CA LEU A 155 -23.15 -9.40 -2.09
C LEU A 155 -23.19 -10.69 -2.94
N GLY A 156 -23.25 -11.86 -2.31
CA GLY A 156 -23.07 -13.15 -2.98
C GLY A 156 -21.64 -13.35 -3.45
N LYS A 157 -21.44 -14.10 -4.55
CA LYS A 157 -20.12 -14.30 -5.16
C LYS A 157 -19.77 -13.09 -6.03
N ALA A 158 -18.55 -12.58 -5.96
CA ALA A 158 -18.08 -11.54 -6.86
C ALA A 158 -18.06 -12.06 -8.31
N VAL A 159 -18.47 -11.19 -9.24
CA VAL A 159 -18.55 -11.47 -10.68
C VAL A 159 -17.67 -10.47 -11.45
N TYR A 160 -17.84 -9.18 -11.14
CA TYR A 160 -17.11 -8.10 -11.76
C TYR A 160 -16.78 -7.04 -10.72
N MET A 161 -15.58 -6.46 -10.83
CA MET A 161 -15.10 -5.46 -9.88
C MET A 161 -14.40 -4.31 -10.60
N GLU A 162 -14.40 -3.14 -10.01
CA GLU A 162 -13.67 -1.98 -10.51
C GLU A 162 -12.88 -1.31 -9.41
N ALA A 163 -11.69 -0.82 -9.75
CA ALA A 163 -10.91 0.08 -8.92
C ALA A 163 -10.31 1.20 -9.77
N GLU A 164 -10.31 2.40 -9.22
CA GLU A 164 -9.63 3.56 -9.81
C GLU A 164 -8.76 4.22 -8.73
N TYR A 165 -7.54 4.59 -9.12
CA TYR A 165 -6.68 5.45 -8.33
C TYR A 165 -6.18 6.59 -9.20
N ILE A 166 -6.72 7.75 -8.93
CA ILE A 166 -6.40 8.99 -9.64
C ILE A 166 -5.75 9.93 -8.66
N HIS A 167 -4.47 10.23 -8.86
CA HIS A 167 -3.71 11.08 -7.96
C HIS A 167 -2.68 11.90 -8.74
N ASP A 168 -2.85 13.20 -8.81
CA ASP A 168 -1.87 14.07 -9.47
C ASP A 168 -0.59 14.19 -8.64
N CYS A 169 0.43 13.46 -9.05
CA CYS A 169 1.74 13.45 -8.40
C CYS A 169 2.74 14.43 -9.00
N ARG A 170 2.35 15.29 -9.95
CA ARG A 170 3.27 16.25 -10.58
C ARG A 170 3.86 17.25 -9.59
N CYS A 171 3.10 17.61 -8.57
CA CYS A 171 3.58 18.47 -7.48
C CYS A 171 4.78 17.86 -6.69
N LEU A 172 4.99 16.55 -6.78
CA LEU A 172 6.11 15.86 -6.13
C LEU A 172 7.39 15.86 -6.98
N TRP A 173 7.32 16.16 -8.28
CA TRP A 173 8.46 16.03 -9.19
C TRP A 173 9.63 16.94 -8.86
N GLU A 174 9.36 18.10 -8.28
CA GLU A 174 10.42 19.03 -7.84
C GLU A 174 11.10 18.55 -6.56
N ARG A 175 10.31 18.03 -5.60
CA ARG A 175 10.82 17.57 -4.30
C ARG A 175 11.40 16.16 -4.34
N THR A 176 10.89 15.33 -5.26
CA THR A 176 11.31 13.92 -5.46
C THR A 176 11.57 13.67 -6.95
N PRO A 177 12.69 14.23 -7.52
CA PRO A 177 12.97 14.15 -8.96
C PRO A 177 13.03 12.73 -9.51
N TRP A 178 13.34 11.75 -8.67
CA TRP A 178 13.36 10.33 -9.02
C TRP A 178 11.97 9.77 -9.39
N ARG A 179 10.88 10.47 -9.05
CA ARG A 179 9.50 10.11 -9.43
C ARG A 179 9.13 10.58 -10.83
N LYS A 180 9.85 11.59 -11.36
CA LYS A 180 9.55 12.12 -12.68
C LYS A 180 9.96 11.12 -13.75
N PRO A 181 9.05 10.73 -14.68
CA PRO A 181 9.40 9.87 -15.79
C PRO A 181 10.46 10.51 -16.71
N SER A 182 11.25 9.68 -17.38
CA SER A 182 12.14 10.06 -18.47
C SER A 182 12.15 8.96 -19.53
N ALA A 183 12.76 9.24 -20.68
CA ALA A 183 12.93 8.21 -21.73
C ALA A 183 13.72 6.98 -21.23
N GLU A 184 14.74 7.21 -20.38
CA GLU A 184 15.59 6.18 -19.81
C GLU A 184 14.91 5.47 -18.62
N LYS A 185 13.99 6.17 -17.93
CA LYS A 185 13.26 5.66 -16.77
C LYS A 185 11.76 5.90 -16.95
N PRO A 186 11.08 5.11 -17.77
CA PRO A 186 9.64 5.25 -17.97
C PRO A 186 8.85 5.04 -16.68
N GLY A 187 7.83 5.86 -16.47
CA GLY A 187 6.90 5.73 -15.35
C GLY A 187 5.65 4.94 -15.75
N TYR A 188 5.29 3.94 -14.98
CA TYR A 188 4.10 3.12 -15.17
C TYR A 188 3.21 3.22 -13.95
N PRO A 189 2.23 4.17 -13.88
CA PRO A 189 1.38 4.32 -12.70
C PRO A 189 0.64 3.03 -12.32
N ILE A 190 0.36 2.15 -13.27
CA ILE A 190 -0.31 0.87 -13.02
C ILE A 190 0.47 -0.05 -12.07
N THR A 191 1.79 0.12 -11.93
CA THR A 191 2.61 -0.67 -10.98
C THR A 191 2.34 -0.30 -9.53
N TYR A 192 1.75 0.87 -9.28
CA TYR A 192 1.35 1.30 -7.93
C TYR A 192 -0.09 0.86 -7.63
N CYS A 193 -0.38 -0.40 -7.89
CA CYS A 193 -1.73 -0.96 -7.84
C CYS A 193 -2.16 -1.43 -6.45
N THR A 194 -1.29 -1.43 -5.46
CA THR A 194 -1.59 -1.90 -4.11
C THR A 194 -2.80 -1.19 -3.51
N HIS A 195 -2.88 0.13 -3.67
CA HIS A 195 -4.01 0.93 -3.19
C HIS A 195 -5.34 0.60 -3.87
N SER A 196 -5.31 0.14 -5.11
CA SER A 196 -6.51 -0.14 -5.90
C SER A 196 -6.92 -1.61 -5.81
N LEU A 197 -5.97 -2.51 -6.02
CA LEU A 197 -6.25 -3.95 -6.01
C LEU A 197 -6.37 -4.51 -4.59
N GLY A 198 -5.61 -3.96 -3.62
CA GLY A 198 -5.63 -4.44 -2.24
C GLY A 198 -7.03 -4.56 -1.65
N PRO A 199 -7.84 -3.48 -1.64
CA PRO A 199 -9.23 -3.55 -1.17
C PRO A 199 -10.05 -4.65 -1.86
N LEU A 200 -9.98 -4.78 -3.17
CA LEU A 200 -10.75 -5.77 -3.92
C LEU A 200 -10.26 -7.21 -3.67
N LEU A 201 -8.94 -7.40 -3.61
CA LEU A 201 -8.35 -8.71 -3.33
C LEU A 201 -8.55 -9.17 -1.88
N SER A 202 -8.89 -8.24 -0.97
CA SER A 202 -9.19 -8.57 0.42
C SER A 202 -10.48 -9.38 0.61
N ILE A 203 -11.36 -9.40 -0.40
CA ILE A 203 -12.59 -10.21 -0.40
C ILE A 203 -12.51 -11.41 -1.36
N LEU A 204 -11.40 -11.57 -2.08
CA LEU A 204 -11.18 -12.69 -3.00
C LEU A 204 -10.15 -13.67 -2.43
N GLU A 205 -10.49 -14.92 -2.38
CA GLU A 205 -9.56 -16.00 -2.01
C GLU A 205 -8.60 -16.36 -3.15
N GLU A 206 -9.02 -16.13 -4.41
CA GLU A 206 -8.26 -16.48 -5.60
C GLU A 206 -7.20 -15.42 -5.92
N ASP A 207 -6.07 -15.88 -6.47
CA ASP A 207 -5.06 -15.01 -7.07
C ASP A 207 -5.48 -14.62 -8.50
N LEU A 208 -5.05 -13.46 -8.98
CA LEU A 208 -5.30 -13.04 -10.37
C LEU A 208 -4.45 -13.90 -11.32
N LYS A 209 -5.06 -14.36 -12.42
CA LYS A 209 -4.44 -15.30 -13.36
C LYS A 209 -3.92 -14.67 -14.63
N THR A 210 -4.64 -13.68 -15.16
CA THR A 210 -4.29 -13.02 -16.43
C THR A 210 -4.50 -11.52 -16.34
N VAL A 211 -3.79 -10.80 -17.19
CA VAL A 211 -3.94 -9.34 -17.36
C VAL A 211 -3.77 -8.93 -18.82
N CYS A 212 -4.57 -7.95 -19.25
CA CYS A 212 -4.23 -7.08 -20.39
C CYS A 212 -4.29 -5.62 -19.94
N CYS A 213 -3.39 -4.78 -20.46
CA CYS A 213 -3.29 -3.38 -20.08
C CYS A 213 -2.92 -2.51 -21.28
N VAL A 214 -3.53 -1.33 -21.34
CA VAL A 214 -3.21 -0.29 -22.32
C VAL A 214 -2.83 1.01 -21.61
N SER A 215 -2.07 1.84 -22.30
CA SER A 215 -1.63 3.16 -21.83
C SER A 215 -2.00 4.22 -22.83
N THR A 216 -2.30 5.42 -22.37
CA THR A 216 -2.42 6.61 -23.21
C THR A 216 -1.08 7.20 -23.63
N GLY A 217 0.04 6.67 -23.12
CA GLY A 217 1.32 7.37 -23.20
C GLY A 217 1.26 8.72 -22.50
N SER A 218 2.06 9.67 -22.94
CA SER A 218 2.18 11.01 -22.33
C SER A 218 1.35 12.09 -23.04
N LEU A 219 0.11 11.77 -23.42
CA LEU A 219 -0.76 12.68 -24.19
C LEU A 219 -1.07 14.00 -23.48
N THR A 220 -1.18 13.97 -22.14
CA THR A 220 -1.49 15.16 -21.33
C THR A 220 -0.25 15.95 -20.99
N THR A 221 0.85 15.25 -20.63
CA THR A 221 2.05 15.92 -20.12
C THR A 221 3.13 16.14 -21.16
N GLY A 222 3.17 15.35 -22.22
CA GLY A 222 4.27 15.34 -23.18
C GLY A 222 5.62 14.91 -22.58
N VAL A 223 5.65 14.39 -21.34
CA VAL A 223 6.90 13.98 -20.68
C VAL A 223 7.40 12.69 -21.30
N PRO A 224 8.66 12.64 -21.80
CA PRO A 224 9.22 11.41 -22.34
C PRO A 224 9.16 10.26 -21.32
N GLY A 225 8.75 9.07 -21.77
CA GLY A 225 8.58 7.91 -20.90
C GLY A 225 7.39 7.97 -19.93
N GLY A 226 6.58 9.02 -20.01
CA GLY A 226 5.34 9.14 -19.25
C GLY A 226 4.24 8.20 -19.76
N ASN A 227 3.43 7.69 -18.85
CA ASN A 227 2.20 6.97 -19.11
C ASN A 227 1.11 7.63 -18.26
N ASP A 228 0.35 8.56 -18.87
CA ASP A 228 -0.53 9.46 -18.11
C ASP A 228 -1.69 8.70 -17.46
N VAL A 229 -2.36 7.84 -18.23
CA VAL A 229 -3.42 6.96 -17.73
C VAL A 229 -3.18 5.55 -18.23
N MET A 230 -3.29 4.58 -17.34
CA MET A 230 -3.22 3.17 -17.68
C MET A 230 -4.46 2.44 -17.21
N CYS A 231 -4.99 1.55 -18.07
CA CYS A 231 -6.17 0.76 -17.78
C CYS A 231 -5.89 -0.72 -18.01
N ALA A 232 -6.13 -1.53 -16.98
CA ALA A 232 -5.92 -2.97 -17.00
C ALA A 232 -7.22 -3.74 -16.75
N LEU A 233 -7.34 -4.90 -17.38
CA LEU A 233 -8.35 -5.92 -17.12
C LEU A 233 -7.64 -7.17 -16.60
N TYR A 234 -8.02 -7.61 -15.41
CA TYR A 234 -7.53 -8.83 -14.78
C TYR A 234 -8.63 -9.88 -14.72
N GLN A 235 -8.24 -11.16 -14.69
CA GLN A 235 -9.18 -12.25 -14.40
C GLN A 235 -8.59 -13.23 -13.37
N THR A 236 -9.49 -13.77 -12.52
CA THR A 236 -9.20 -14.91 -11.66
C THR A 236 -9.41 -16.25 -12.39
N PRO A 237 -8.99 -17.40 -11.83
CA PRO A 237 -9.31 -18.71 -12.38
C PRO A 237 -10.80 -18.98 -12.53
N SER A 238 -11.65 -18.49 -11.62
CA SER A 238 -13.12 -18.64 -11.70
C SER A 238 -13.78 -17.66 -12.69
N GLY A 239 -13.02 -16.73 -13.28
CA GLY A 239 -13.52 -15.77 -14.27
C GLY A 239 -13.97 -14.43 -13.68
N VAL A 240 -13.79 -14.18 -12.39
CA VAL A 240 -14.02 -12.84 -11.83
C VAL A 240 -13.13 -11.84 -12.56
N THR A 241 -13.74 -10.80 -13.12
CA THR A 241 -13.03 -9.79 -13.91
C THR A 241 -12.89 -8.50 -13.10
N ILE A 242 -11.68 -7.93 -13.09
CA ILE A 242 -11.39 -6.66 -12.41
C ILE A 242 -10.90 -5.64 -13.44
N ARG A 243 -11.60 -4.50 -13.56
CA ARG A 243 -11.12 -3.31 -14.27
C ARG A 243 -10.37 -2.41 -13.30
N HIS A 244 -9.15 -2.05 -13.65
CA HIS A 244 -8.32 -1.16 -12.84
C HIS A 244 -7.79 -0.01 -13.70
N THR A 245 -8.03 1.22 -13.24
CA THR A 245 -7.48 2.44 -13.86
C THR A 245 -6.59 3.16 -12.88
N ASN A 246 -5.39 3.53 -13.30
CA ASN A 246 -4.46 4.29 -12.50
C ASN A 246 -3.86 5.47 -13.28
N SER A 247 -3.79 6.64 -12.62
CA SER A 247 -3.19 7.85 -13.16
C SER A 247 -2.48 8.63 -12.07
N PHE A 248 -1.23 9.03 -12.33
CA PHE A 248 -0.48 9.97 -11.49
C PHE A 248 -0.43 11.38 -12.08
N ILE A 249 -1.11 11.58 -13.18
CA ILE A 249 -1.12 12.82 -13.95
C ILE A 249 -2.55 13.02 -14.40
N ASN A 250 -3.27 13.93 -13.74
CA ASN A 250 -4.67 14.06 -14.10
C ASN A 250 -5.21 15.47 -13.97
N CYS A 251 -6.14 15.78 -14.86
CA CYS A 251 -7.00 16.96 -14.82
C CYS A 251 -8.31 16.71 -14.05
N ALA A 252 -8.51 15.52 -13.47
CA ALA A 252 -9.67 15.20 -12.64
C ALA A 252 -9.34 15.28 -11.16
N PRO A 253 -10.31 15.49 -10.27
CA PRO A 253 -10.10 15.40 -8.83
C PRO A 253 -9.45 14.08 -8.44
N ALA A 254 -8.47 14.15 -7.53
CA ALA A 254 -7.86 12.96 -6.96
C ALA A 254 -8.92 12.13 -6.21
N GLY A 255 -8.82 10.81 -6.30
CA GLY A 255 -9.77 9.94 -5.63
C GLY A 255 -9.53 8.46 -5.84
N HIS A 256 -10.17 7.69 -4.98
CA HIS A 256 -10.24 6.24 -5.05
C HIS A 256 -11.70 5.83 -5.24
N SER A 257 -11.99 5.14 -6.33
CA SER A 257 -13.32 4.60 -6.61
C SER A 257 -13.28 3.08 -6.68
N TYR A 258 -14.29 2.44 -6.12
CA TYR A 258 -14.39 0.97 -6.08
C TYR A 258 -15.82 0.53 -6.36
N ARG A 259 -15.97 -0.60 -7.09
CA ARG A 259 -17.24 -1.28 -7.29
C ARG A 259 -17.06 -2.78 -7.16
N VAL A 260 -18.04 -3.45 -6.59
CA VAL A 260 -18.16 -4.90 -6.57
C VAL A 260 -19.57 -5.27 -7.03
N PHE A 261 -19.66 -6.03 -8.11
CA PHE A 261 -20.90 -6.63 -8.57
C PHE A 261 -20.85 -8.11 -8.22
N GLY A 262 -21.75 -8.53 -7.36
CA GLY A 262 -21.91 -9.91 -6.94
C GLY A 262 -23.20 -10.52 -7.45
N THR A 263 -23.38 -11.82 -7.19
CA THR A 263 -24.57 -12.57 -7.62
C THR A 263 -25.83 -12.21 -6.84
N GLU A 264 -25.71 -11.59 -5.66
CA GLU A 264 -26.82 -11.27 -4.76
C GLU A 264 -26.91 -9.78 -4.44
N GLY A 265 -25.95 -8.99 -4.91
CA GLY A 265 -25.92 -7.57 -4.62
C GLY A 265 -24.70 -6.86 -5.19
N CYS A 266 -24.62 -5.57 -4.90
CA CYS A 266 -23.49 -4.75 -5.32
C CYS A 266 -23.07 -3.79 -4.21
N PHE A 267 -21.81 -3.40 -4.27
CA PHE A 267 -21.20 -2.38 -3.44
C PHE A 267 -20.52 -1.36 -4.33
N GLU A 268 -20.62 -0.09 -3.99
CA GLU A 268 -19.84 0.94 -4.67
C GLU A 268 -19.39 2.03 -3.71
N ARG A 269 -18.18 2.48 -3.92
CA ARG A 269 -17.65 3.73 -3.39
C ARG A 269 -17.21 4.58 -4.57
N LEU A 270 -17.86 5.70 -4.77
CA LEU A 270 -17.61 6.60 -5.88
C LEU A 270 -17.21 7.97 -5.37
N TYR A 271 -16.20 8.54 -5.99
CA TYR A 271 -15.88 9.96 -5.88
C TYR A 271 -16.70 10.73 -6.91
N ALA A 272 -17.70 11.48 -6.45
CA ALA A 272 -18.43 12.36 -7.32
C ALA A 272 -17.62 13.64 -7.58
N ARG A 273 -17.61 14.10 -8.83
CA ARG A 273 -16.91 15.34 -9.20
C ARG A 273 -17.40 16.51 -8.34
N GLY A 274 -16.44 17.26 -7.77
CA GLY A 274 -16.74 18.44 -6.93
C GLY A 274 -17.21 18.13 -5.53
N GLN A 275 -17.07 16.89 -5.06
CA GLN A 275 -17.34 16.51 -3.67
C GLN A 275 -16.03 16.17 -2.96
N ASP A 276 -15.91 16.63 -1.72
CA ASP A 276 -14.72 16.40 -0.89
C ASP A 276 -14.69 14.99 -0.28
N LYS A 277 -15.76 14.22 -0.43
CA LYS A 277 -15.93 12.88 0.13
C LYS A 277 -16.50 11.90 -0.89
N GLY A 278 -16.04 10.66 -0.83
CA GLY A 278 -16.65 9.57 -1.57
C GLY A 278 -17.98 9.13 -0.97
N HIS A 279 -18.90 8.67 -1.79
CA HIS A 279 -20.17 8.06 -1.38
C HIS A 279 -20.02 6.55 -1.38
N THR A 280 -20.38 5.91 -0.27
CA THR A 280 -20.37 4.46 -0.12
C THR A 280 -21.80 3.96 -0.05
N ARG A 281 -22.16 3.04 -0.95
CA ARG A 281 -23.51 2.50 -1.07
C ARG A 281 -23.47 1.00 -1.37
N PHE A 282 -24.53 0.30 -0.99
CA PHE A 282 -24.72 -1.08 -1.38
C PHE A 282 -26.19 -1.41 -1.65
N ARG A 283 -26.40 -2.51 -2.37
CA ARG A 283 -27.71 -3.14 -2.53
C ARG A 283 -27.55 -4.65 -2.35
N SER A 284 -28.51 -5.27 -1.69
CA SER A 284 -28.57 -6.73 -1.57
C SER A 284 -29.99 -7.21 -1.80
N GLU A 285 -30.15 -8.21 -2.66
CA GLU A 285 -31.45 -8.85 -2.91
C GLU A 285 -31.97 -9.61 -1.70
N LYS A 286 -31.07 -10.02 -0.80
CA LYS A 286 -31.42 -10.69 0.47
C LYS A 286 -32.08 -9.77 1.50
N LEU A 287 -31.79 -8.48 1.45
CA LEU A 287 -32.34 -7.51 2.42
C LEU A 287 -33.63 -6.88 1.91
N TYR A 288 -33.75 -6.67 0.59
CA TYR A 288 -34.95 -6.09 0.00
C TYR A 288 -35.16 -6.61 -1.41
N ALA A 289 -36.44 -6.69 -1.80
CA ALA A 289 -36.83 -6.54 -3.20
C ALA A 289 -36.68 -5.08 -3.69
N ALA A 290 -35.88 -4.25 -3.01
CA ALA A 290 -35.75 -2.83 -3.28
C ALA A 290 -34.81 -2.56 -4.45
N THR A 291 -35.20 -1.63 -5.29
CA THR A 291 -34.42 -1.18 -6.45
C THR A 291 -33.35 -0.15 -6.13
N ASN A 292 -33.37 0.42 -4.92
CA ASN A 292 -32.53 1.55 -4.53
C ASN A 292 -31.28 1.09 -3.76
N MET A 293 -30.16 1.82 -3.97
CA MET A 293 -28.93 1.67 -3.18
C MET A 293 -29.14 2.23 -1.78
N THR A 294 -28.59 1.56 -0.77
CA THR A 294 -28.55 2.04 0.61
C THR A 294 -27.22 2.76 0.85
N GLU A 295 -27.29 4.00 1.30
CA GLU A 295 -26.10 4.75 1.72
C GLU A 295 -25.55 4.16 3.02
N LEU A 296 -24.21 4.08 3.09
CA LEU A 296 -23.49 3.73 4.30
C LEU A 296 -22.76 4.97 4.81
N ASP A 297 -22.99 5.32 6.06
CA ASP A 297 -22.24 6.37 6.74
C ASP A 297 -20.89 5.80 7.19
N VAL A 298 -20.03 5.54 6.21
CA VAL A 298 -18.65 5.14 6.40
C VAL A 298 -17.77 6.24 5.84
N ASP A 299 -17.25 7.08 6.71
CA ASP A 299 -16.15 7.96 6.36
C ASP A 299 -14.94 7.13 5.92
N GLU A 300 -13.89 7.79 5.42
CA GLU A 300 -12.60 7.15 5.16
C GLU A 300 -11.96 6.58 6.42
N LYS A 301 -12.47 6.94 7.59
CA LYS A 301 -12.08 6.41 8.89
C LYS A 301 -12.43 4.94 9.02
N PRO A 302 -11.60 4.15 9.67
CA PRO A 302 -11.88 2.74 9.91
C PRO A 302 -13.17 2.55 10.70
N LEU A 303 -13.95 1.54 10.33
CA LEU A 303 -15.08 1.10 11.13
C LEU A 303 -14.58 0.51 12.46
N ASN A 304 -15.40 0.61 13.51
CA ASN A 304 -15.06 0.11 14.84
C ASN A 304 -13.86 0.84 15.49
N VAL A 305 -13.77 2.14 15.30
CA VAL A 305 -12.80 2.99 16.00
C VAL A 305 -12.82 2.77 17.52
N ASP A 306 -14.00 2.49 18.09
CA ASP A 306 -14.17 2.19 19.51
C ASP A 306 -13.43 0.93 19.99
N LYS A 307 -13.05 0.04 19.08
CA LYS A 307 -12.25 -1.15 19.39
C LYS A 307 -10.74 -0.89 19.36
N TRP A 308 -10.34 0.28 18.95
CA TRP A 308 -8.95 0.66 18.90
C TRP A 308 -8.50 1.14 20.28
N THR A 309 -7.37 0.62 20.71
CA THR A 309 -6.69 1.08 21.93
C THR A 309 -5.83 2.32 21.68
N CYS A 310 -5.91 2.91 20.50
CA CYS A 310 -5.18 4.10 20.09
C CYS A 310 -5.90 5.35 20.60
N ASP A 311 -5.13 6.37 20.94
CA ASP A 311 -5.68 7.68 21.26
C ASP A 311 -6.23 8.42 20.00
N GLN A 312 -6.82 9.60 20.21
CA GLN A 312 -7.38 10.41 19.13
C GLN A 312 -6.31 10.86 18.10
N GLN A 313 -5.04 10.94 18.49
CA GLN A 313 -3.95 11.30 17.57
C GLN A 313 -3.70 10.16 16.57
N ALA A 314 -3.78 8.92 17.02
CA ALA A 314 -3.66 7.75 16.15
C ALA A 314 -4.76 7.69 15.08
N ILE A 315 -5.98 8.09 15.43
CA ILE A 315 -7.11 8.15 14.49
C ILE A 315 -6.89 9.24 13.44
N ASN A 316 -6.20 10.32 13.81
CA ASN A 316 -5.87 11.42 12.91
C ASN A 316 -4.56 11.22 12.14
N ALA A 317 -3.90 10.08 12.28
CA ALA A 317 -2.73 9.73 11.49
C ALA A 317 -3.05 9.70 9.99
N GLY A 318 -2.03 9.77 9.16
CA GLY A 318 -2.12 9.85 7.72
C GLY A 318 -3.16 8.89 7.10
N HIS A 319 -3.66 9.26 5.94
CA HIS A 319 -4.71 8.51 5.23
C HIS A 319 -5.99 8.31 6.05
N GLY A 320 -6.39 9.35 6.82
CA GLY A 320 -7.66 9.31 7.58
C GLY A 320 -7.70 8.28 8.71
N GLY A 321 -6.54 7.92 9.27
CA GLY A 321 -6.40 6.95 10.36
C GLY A 321 -6.07 5.52 9.91
N ALA A 322 -6.03 5.26 8.61
CA ALA A 322 -5.75 3.93 8.10
C ALA A 322 -4.32 3.46 8.42
N ASP A 323 -3.34 4.37 8.43
CA ASP A 323 -1.98 4.06 8.86
C ASP A 323 -1.97 3.53 10.30
N GLY A 324 -2.75 4.15 11.18
CA GLY A 324 -2.92 3.74 12.56
C GLY A 324 -3.52 2.37 12.71
N TYR A 325 -4.55 2.10 11.96
CA TYR A 325 -5.17 0.78 11.95
C TYR A 325 -4.17 -0.32 11.57
N LEU A 326 -3.39 -0.12 10.51
CA LEU A 326 -2.41 -1.11 10.07
C LEU A 326 -1.32 -1.37 11.13
N TRP A 327 -0.83 -0.32 11.76
CA TRP A 327 0.11 -0.47 12.87
C TRP A 327 -0.51 -1.18 14.06
N HIS A 328 -1.77 -0.86 14.40
CA HIS A 328 -2.48 -1.51 15.49
C HIS A 328 -2.60 -3.02 15.27
N ILE A 329 -3.10 -3.45 14.10
CA ILE A 329 -3.24 -4.89 13.80
C ILE A 329 -1.88 -5.60 13.70
N PHE A 330 -0.84 -4.93 13.22
CA PHE A 330 0.52 -5.47 13.22
C PHE A 330 1.04 -5.70 14.63
N MET A 331 0.90 -4.71 15.51
CA MET A 331 1.30 -4.83 16.91
C MET A 331 0.51 -5.88 17.68
N GLU A 332 -0.78 -6.03 17.36
CA GLU A 332 -1.57 -7.12 17.94
C GLU A 332 -1.07 -8.49 17.51
N ALA A 333 -0.76 -8.67 16.22
CA ALA A 333 -0.18 -9.92 15.71
C ALA A 333 1.16 -10.24 16.42
N LEU A 334 2.03 -9.24 16.56
CA LEU A 334 3.30 -9.40 17.31
C LEU A 334 3.09 -9.80 18.76
N ARG A 335 2.16 -9.15 19.47
CA ARG A 335 1.85 -9.44 20.89
C ARG A 335 1.26 -10.83 21.08
N LYS A 336 0.49 -11.31 20.11
CA LYS A 336 -0.09 -12.66 20.11
C LYS A 336 0.90 -13.74 19.68
N GLY A 337 2.08 -13.37 19.22
CA GLY A 337 3.09 -14.31 18.69
C GLY A 337 2.63 -15.00 17.40
N GLU A 338 1.83 -14.32 16.59
CA GLU A 338 1.40 -14.84 15.29
C GLU A 338 2.61 -15.01 14.36
N LYS A 339 2.56 -16.00 13.47
CA LYS A 339 3.67 -16.28 12.55
C LYS A 339 3.66 -15.43 11.29
N THR A 340 2.50 -14.84 10.97
CA THR A 340 2.30 -14.03 9.77
C THR A 340 1.60 -12.73 10.13
N ALA A 341 1.99 -11.65 9.47
CA ALA A 341 1.29 -10.37 9.62
C ALA A 341 -0.08 -10.42 8.92
N PRO A 342 -1.06 -9.63 9.38
CA PRO A 342 -2.40 -9.59 8.78
C PRO A 342 -2.41 -9.23 7.27
N ILE A 343 -1.49 -8.36 6.85
CA ILE A 343 -1.20 -8.10 5.43
C ILE A 343 0.28 -8.42 5.23
N GLY A 344 0.58 -9.70 5.13
CA GLY A 344 1.95 -10.21 5.06
C GLY A 344 2.56 -10.12 3.66
N ILE A 345 3.68 -10.82 3.48
CA ILE A 345 4.41 -10.86 2.20
C ILE A 345 3.50 -11.42 1.08
N ARG A 346 2.73 -12.48 1.35
CA ARG A 346 1.84 -13.08 0.36
C ARG A 346 0.80 -12.08 -0.14
N GLU A 347 0.11 -11.41 0.77
CA GLU A 347 -0.89 -10.39 0.46
C GLU A 347 -0.26 -9.21 -0.26
N GLY A 348 0.90 -8.72 0.20
CA GLY A 348 1.67 -7.66 -0.45
C GLY A 348 2.03 -8.00 -1.90
N LEU A 349 2.50 -9.22 -2.16
CA LEU A 349 2.83 -9.69 -3.52
C LEU A 349 1.57 -9.86 -4.38
N ARG A 350 0.46 -10.38 -3.82
CA ARG A 350 -0.83 -10.47 -4.53
C ARG A 350 -1.32 -9.12 -5.04
N MET A 351 -1.10 -8.05 -4.28
CA MET A 351 -1.55 -6.70 -4.64
C MET A 351 -0.52 -5.93 -5.50
N THR A 352 0.72 -6.40 -5.61
CA THR A 352 1.79 -5.68 -6.31
C THR A 352 2.13 -6.31 -7.67
N LEU A 353 2.30 -7.64 -7.72
CA LEU A 353 2.73 -8.32 -8.95
C LEU A 353 1.80 -8.10 -10.13
N PRO A 354 0.47 -8.08 -9.98
CA PRO A 354 -0.43 -7.80 -11.10
C PRO A 354 -0.12 -6.49 -11.83
N GLY A 355 0.31 -5.46 -11.11
CA GLY A 355 0.72 -4.18 -11.70
C GLY A 355 1.98 -4.28 -12.54
N LEU A 356 2.96 -5.10 -12.14
CA LEU A 356 4.17 -5.34 -12.94
C LEU A 356 3.83 -6.05 -14.26
N TYR A 357 2.99 -7.07 -14.20
CA TYR A 357 2.49 -7.75 -15.42
C TYR A 357 1.61 -6.84 -16.29
N ALA A 358 0.84 -5.94 -15.69
CA ALA A 358 0.06 -4.95 -16.43
C ALA A 358 0.96 -3.96 -17.18
N ALA A 359 2.02 -3.47 -16.53
CA ALA A 359 2.99 -2.61 -17.19
C ALA A 359 3.67 -3.32 -18.37
N GLU A 360 4.03 -4.59 -18.20
CA GLU A 360 4.61 -5.39 -19.27
C GLU A 360 3.62 -5.64 -20.42
N SER A 361 2.35 -5.93 -20.12
CA SER A 361 1.27 -6.03 -21.12
C SER A 361 1.16 -4.73 -21.93
N ALA A 362 1.19 -3.57 -21.29
CA ALA A 362 1.12 -2.28 -21.98
C ALA A 362 2.30 -2.05 -22.93
N LYS A 363 3.53 -2.46 -22.56
CA LYS A 363 4.71 -2.43 -23.44
C LYS A 363 4.54 -3.33 -24.67
N GLN A 364 3.72 -4.39 -24.54
CA GLN A 364 3.39 -5.32 -25.61
C GLN A 364 2.03 -5.01 -26.27
N ASN A 365 1.61 -3.73 -26.27
CA ASN A 365 0.38 -3.25 -26.91
C ASN A 365 -0.91 -3.93 -26.43
N GLY A 366 -1.01 -4.20 -25.14
CA GLY A 366 -2.20 -4.81 -24.53
C GLY A 366 -2.27 -6.33 -24.68
N LYS A 367 -1.15 -7.00 -24.97
CA LYS A 367 -1.10 -8.46 -25.01
C LYS A 367 -1.55 -9.06 -23.69
N VAL A 368 -2.44 -10.05 -23.74
CA VAL A 368 -2.82 -10.81 -22.55
C VAL A 368 -1.64 -11.61 -22.03
N LEU A 369 -1.27 -11.37 -20.79
CA LEU A 369 -0.18 -12.06 -20.11
C LEU A 369 -0.70 -12.92 -18.96
N PRO A 370 -0.14 -14.12 -18.73
CA PRO A 370 -0.39 -14.87 -17.50
C PRO A 370 0.30 -14.17 -16.33
N ILE A 371 -0.38 -14.05 -15.19
CA ILE A 371 0.22 -13.60 -13.94
C ILE A 371 0.69 -14.83 -13.18
N ARG A 372 1.90 -14.77 -12.65
CA ARG A 372 2.51 -15.79 -11.82
C ARG A 372 3.01 -15.20 -10.52
N TYR A 373 3.11 -16.05 -9.51
CA TYR A 373 3.52 -15.68 -8.16
C TYR A 373 4.62 -16.61 -7.66
N PRO A 374 5.48 -16.20 -6.72
CA PRO A 374 6.57 -17.02 -6.21
C PRO A 374 6.17 -18.39 -5.62
N TRP A 375 4.91 -18.62 -5.33
CA TRP A 375 4.36 -19.90 -4.86
C TRP A 375 3.80 -20.78 -5.98
N ASP A 376 3.79 -20.31 -7.23
CA ASP A 376 3.35 -21.09 -8.38
C ASP A 376 4.48 -22.02 -8.86
N LYS A 377 4.11 -23.22 -9.36
CA LYS A 377 5.07 -24.19 -9.85
C LYS A 377 5.85 -23.73 -11.09
N ASP A 378 5.24 -22.88 -11.89
CA ASP A 378 5.79 -22.31 -13.12
C ASP A 378 6.25 -20.86 -12.94
N TRP A 379 6.57 -20.46 -11.70
CA TRP A 379 7.16 -19.17 -11.38
C TRP A 379 8.50 -18.97 -12.09
N THR A 380 8.69 -17.78 -12.60
CA THR A 380 9.96 -17.31 -13.19
C THR A 380 10.15 -15.84 -12.87
N THR A 381 11.40 -15.41 -12.77
CA THR A 381 11.76 -14.01 -12.52
C THR A 381 11.84 -13.14 -13.80
N SER A 382 11.26 -13.64 -14.90
CA SER A 382 11.11 -12.93 -16.19
C SER A 382 9.67 -13.03 -16.67
N PHE A 383 9.23 -12.04 -17.49
CA PHE A 383 7.90 -12.00 -18.11
C PHE A 383 7.79 -12.93 -19.32
#